data_a524d0f8708c0aa2fb9e19bafb4f9a42
#
_entry.id   a524d0f8708c0aa2fb9e19bafb4f9a42
#
_cell.length_a   1.000
_cell.length_b   1.000
_cell.length_c   1.000
_cell.angle_alpha   90.00
_cell.angle_beta   90.00
_cell.angle_gamma   90.00
#
_symmetry.space_group_name_H-M   'P 1'
#
loop_
_entity.id
_entity.type
_entity.pdbx_description
1 polymer ?
#
loop_
_entity_poly.entity_id
_entity_poly.type
_entity_poly.pdbx_seq_one_letter_code
_entity_poly.pdbx_strand_id
1 'polypeptide(L)'
;NDLPAFWHEKNSLYFVDEIETLEDDHHIRRNLNLTYAIRDGIISHCGEMNQKSIQKRNEYIELKDYQYPGQYNPYTWEGCVVKMSDKIAYLARDIEDALRLNIIDEKQVEQLKKEINMISSYHFDAINNGTIVNYFILDVCQNSSLEKGICLSDEAFEVMKKMMSFNYKNIYLIDRIEVHTNYVQLILNSIFQFLYKYETIAKENQINVIEALKEDQKKYPITIQGY
;
A
#
# COMPACT_ATOMS: atom_id res chain seq x y z
N ASN A 1 15.39 -9.80 18.88
CA ASN A 1 15.33 -9.66 17.41
C ASN A 1 15.63 -8.21 17.07
N ASP A 2 16.89 -7.95 16.66
CA ASP A 2 17.38 -6.60 16.38
C ASP A 2 17.14 -6.18 14.91
N LEU A 3 16.08 -6.69 14.29
CA LEU A 3 15.69 -6.26 12.94
C LEU A 3 14.98 -4.91 13.05
N PRO A 4 15.32 -3.95 12.16
CA PRO A 4 14.62 -2.66 12.12
C PRO A 4 13.13 -2.88 11.82
N ALA A 5 12.29 -1.96 12.30
CA ALA A 5 10.88 -1.99 12.00
C ALA A 5 10.67 -2.01 10.47
N PHE A 6 9.74 -2.85 10.01
CA PHE A 6 9.42 -2.95 8.59
C PHE A 6 8.88 -1.62 8.07
N TRP A 7 9.47 -1.12 7.01
CA TRP A 7 9.05 0.08 6.31
C TRP A 7 8.86 -0.25 4.83
N HIS A 8 7.61 -0.29 4.38
CA HIS A 8 7.27 -0.86 3.09
C HIS A 8 7.83 -0.08 1.90
N GLU A 9 7.91 1.26 1.95
CA GLU A 9 8.46 2.06 0.84
C GLU A 9 9.98 1.86 0.70
N LYS A 10 10.68 1.78 1.81
CA LYS A 10 12.11 1.46 1.81
C LYS A 10 12.37 0.04 1.33
N ASN A 11 11.50 -0.90 1.71
CA ASN A 11 11.56 -2.26 1.23
C ASN A 11 11.18 -2.36 -0.26
N SER A 12 10.22 -1.56 -0.74
CA SER A 12 9.87 -1.48 -2.16
C SER A 12 11.04 -0.95 -2.99
N LEU A 13 11.77 0.05 -2.48
CA LEU A 13 12.99 0.54 -3.13
C LEU A 13 14.06 -0.55 -3.21
N TYR A 14 14.31 -1.26 -2.10
CA TYR A 14 15.24 -2.42 -2.08
C TYR A 14 14.81 -3.50 -3.08
N PHE A 15 13.51 -3.79 -3.16
CA PHE A 15 12.97 -4.80 -4.07
C PHE A 15 13.27 -4.47 -5.54
N VAL A 16 13.02 -3.23 -5.97
CA VAL A 16 13.26 -2.81 -7.37
C VAL A 16 14.73 -2.57 -7.68
N ASP A 17 15.55 -2.28 -6.68
CA ASP A 17 17.00 -2.06 -6.86
C ASP A 17 17.80 -3.36 -6.85
N GLU A 18 17.40 -4.37 -6.06
CA GLU A 18 18.24 -5.53 -5.78
C GLU A 18 17.61 -6.87 -6.19
N ILE A 19 16.26 -6.98 -6.16
CA ILE A 19 15.58 -8.26 -6.34
C ILE A 19 14.93 -8.37 -7.73
N GLU A 20 14.22 -7.33 -8.15
CA GLU A 20 13.45 -7.35 -9.41
C GLU A 20 14.40 -7.25 -10.61
N THR A 21 14.10 -8.06 -11.62
CA THR A 21 14.89 -8.12 -12.85
C THR A 21 13.98 -8.20 -14.07
N LEU A 22 14.39 -7.61 -15.18
CA LEU A 22 13.80 -7.80 -16.50
C LEU A 22 14.71 -8.65 -17.38
N GLU A 23 14.10 -9.46 -18.22
CA GLU A 23 14.79 -10.24 -19.24
C GLU A 23 15.02 -9.35 -20.47
N ASP A 24 16.26 -9.28 -20.93
CA ASP A 24 16.62 -8.58 -22.17
C ASP A 24 16.40 -9.44 -23.43
N ASP A 25 16.61 -8.87 -24.61
CA ASP A 25 16.44 -9.54 -25.89
C ASP A 25 17.33 -10.79 -26.09
N HIS A 26 18.30 -10.98 -25.19
CA HIS A 26 19.20 -12.15 -25.17
C HIS A 26 18.82 -13.16 -24.08
N HIS A 27 17.64 -13.04 -23.48
CA HIS A 27 17.15 -13.88 -22.37
C HIS A 27 18.04 -13.81 -21.11
N ILE A 28 18.75 -12.69 -20.94
CA ILE A 28 19.56 -12.43 -19.73
C ILE A 28 18.79 -11.52 -18.80
N ARG A 29 18.58 -11.95 -17.56
CA ARG A 29 17.96 -11.12 -16.53
C ARG A 29 18.91 -10.04 -16.04
N ARG A 30 18.43 -8.80 -16.07
CA ARG A 30 19.18 -7.62 -15.66
C ARG A 30 18.35 -6.81 -14.67
N ASN A 31 19.04 -6.09 -13.79
CA ASN A 31 18.42 -5.10 -12.91
C ASN A 31 17.61 -4.07 -13.71
N LEU A 32 16.53 -3.56 -13.13
CA LEU A 32 15.62 -2.58 -13.75
C LEU A 32 16.32 -1.28 -14.14
N ASN A 33 17.43 -0.94 -13.48
CA ASN A 33 18.20 0.29 -13.70
C ASN A 33 17.31 1.55 -13.71
N LEU A 34 16.45 1.68 -12.71
CA LEU A 34 15.50 2.76 -12.60
C LEU A 34 16.20 4.11 -12.39
N THR A 35 15.63 5.16 -12.97
CA THR A 35 16.13 6.52 -12.76
C THR A 35 15.91 6.98 -11.32
N TYR A 36 16.68 7.97 -10.88
CA TYR A 36 16.51 8.60 -9.58
C TYR A 36 15.06 9.06 -9.35
N ALA A 37 14.42 9.68 -10.35
CA ALA A 37 13.07 10.20 -10.26
C ALA A 37 12.03 9.10 -9.93
N ILE A 38 12.15 7.92 -10.55
CA ILE A 38 11.27 6.78 -10.28
C ILE A 38 11.54 6.24 -8.88
N ARG A 39 12.78 6.02 -8.53
CA ARG A 39 13.19 5.51 -7.21
C ARG A 39 12.77 6.45 -6.08
N ASP A 40 12.92 7.75 -6.30
CA ASP A 40 12.43 8.78 -5.39
C ASP A 40 10.91 8.74 -5.23
N GLY A 41 10.17 8.61 -6.32
CA GLY A 41 8.72 8.43 -6.29
C GLY A 41 8.30 7.21 -5.47
N ILE A 42 9.04 6.09 -5.60
CA ILE A 42 8.77 4.85 -4.82
C ILE A 42 8.95 5.09 -3.32
N ILE A 43 10.01 5.75 -2.86
CA ILE A 43 10.25 5.93 -1.42
C ILE A 43 9.43 7.08 -0.80
N SER A 44 8.96 8.03 -1.62
CA SER A 44 8.30 9.25 -1.14
C SER A 44 6.78 9.26 -1.29
N HIS A 45 6.17 8.23 -1.91
CA HIS A 45 4.73 8.25 -2.22
C HIS A 45 3.84 8.19 -0.97
N CYS A 46 4.27 7.51 0.07
CA CYS A 46 3.53 7.46 1.33
C CYS A 46 3.92 8.57 2.30
N GLY A 47 3.26 8.57 3.39
CA GLY A 47 3.34 9.53 4.47
C GLY A 47 1.94 10.03 4.76
N GLU A 48 1.41 9.61 5.89
CA GLU A 48 0.02 9.81 6.31
C GLU A 48 -0.32 11.27 6.68
N MET A 49 0.52 12.20 6.31
CA MET A 49 0.19 13.60 6.52
C MET A 49 -1.02 13.94 5.66
N ASN A 50 -2.13 14.25 6.30
CA ASN A 50 -3.34 14.79 5.68
C ASN A 50 -3.05 16.16 5.06
N GLN A 51 -2.31 16.16 3.96
CA GLN A 51 -1.96 17.37 3.23
C GLN A 51 -2.99 17.60 2.13
N LYS A 52 -3.62 18.76 2.15
CA LYS A 52 -4.49 19.23 1.06
C LYS A 52 -3.70 19.46 -0.23
N SER A 53 -2.45 19.83 -0.10
CA SER A 53 -1.56 20.18 -1.22
C SER A 53 -0.20 19.53 -1.04
N ILE A 54 0.39 19.05 -2.13
CA ILE A 54 1.72 18.44 -2.19
C ILE A 54 2.57 19.23 -3.16
N GLN A 55 3.59 19.94 -2.63
CA GLN A 55 4.62 20.59 -3.43
C GLN A 55 5.80 19.64 -3.63
N LYS A 56 6.35 19.63 -4.84
CA LYS A 56 7.60 18.91 -5.04
C LYS A 56 8.75 19.61 -4.28
N ARG A 57 9.72 18.86 -3.82
CA ARG A 57 10.96 19.46 -3.32
C ARG A 57 11.87 19.88 -4.49
N ASN A 58 12.73 20.83 -4.23
CA ASN A 58 13.72 21.31 -5.21
C ASN A 58 15.11 20.72 -4.95
N GLU A 59 15.37 20.23 -3.77
CA GLU A 59 16.67 19.73 -3.33
C GLU A 59 16.83 18.24 -3.69
N TYR A 60 17.99 17.89 -4.25
CA TYR A 60 18.42 16.52 -4.37
C TYR A 60 18.79 15.99 -2.99
N ILE A 61 18.39 14.77 -2.69
CA ILE A 61 18.76 14.04 -1.47
C ILE A 61 19.19 12.62 -1.83
N GLU A 62 20.09 12.05 -1.05
CA GLU A 62 20.41 10.63 -1.16
C GLU A 62 19.23 9.82 -0.61
N LEU A 63 18.71 8.84 -1.39
CA LEU A 63 17.53 8.07 -0.96
C LEU A 63 17.77 7.22 0.30
N LYS A 64 19.06 6.92 0.59
CA LYS A 64 19.45 6.24 1.84
C LYS A 64 19.26 7.11 3.10
N ASP A 65 19.15 8.43 2.94
CA ASP A 65 19.02 9.38 4.05
C ASP A 65 17.59 9.49 4.59
N TYR A 66 16.62 8.84 3.93
CA TYR A 66 15.28 8.70 4.49
C TYR A 66 15.31 7.90 5.79
N GLN A 67 14.79 8.50 6.87
CA GLN A 67 14.73 7.89 8.21
C GLN A 67 13.32 7.40 8.57
N TYR A 68 12.27 8.02 8.03
CA TYR A 68 10.87 7.68 8.28
C TYR A 68 9.96 8.05 7.11
N PRO A 69 8.79 7.40 6.98
CA PRO A 69 7.83 7.69 5.93
C PRO A 69 7.38 9.16 5.92
N GLY A 70 7.29 9.75 4.74
CA GLY A 70 6.82 11.14 4.58
C GLY A 70 7.80 12.22 5.01
N GLN A 71 9.06 11.87 5.30
CA GLN A 71 10.09 12.84 5.71
C GLN A 71 10.32 13.92 4.65
N TYR A 72 10.28 13.55 3.39
CA TYR A 72 10.46 14.47 2.25
C TYR A 72 9.32 14.33 1.26
N ASN A 73 8.94 15.43 0.65
CA ASN A 73 8.05 15.41 -0.51
C ASN A 73 8.78 14.84 -1.74
N PRO A 74 8.04 14.30 -2.73
CA PRO A 74 8.64 13.83 -3.97
C PRO A 74 9.46 14.92 -4.69
N TYR A 75 10.49 14.48 -5.41
CA TYR A 75 11.37 15.38 -6.18
C TYR A 75 10.71 15.86 -7.48
N THR A 76 9.78 15.08 -8.02
CA THR A 76 9.11 15.41 -9.29
C THR A 76 7.62 15.66 -9.09
N TRP A 77 7.00 16.33 -10.05
CA TRP A 77 5.56 16.54 -10.07
C TRP A 77 4.80 15.23 -10.24
N GLU A 78 5.34 14.30 -11.03
CA GLU A 78 4.80 12.95 -11.21
C GLU A 78 4.77 12.20 -9.88
N GLY A 79 5.84 12.29 -9.08
CA GLY A 79 5.87 11.72 -7.73
C GLY A 79 4.81 12.33 -6.80
N CYS A 80 4.56 13.65 -6.91
CA CYS A 80 3.48 14.31 -6.17
C CYS A 80 2.09 13.82 -6.60
N VAL A 81 1.89 13.61 -7.92
CA VAL A 81 0.65 13.04 -8.45
C VAL A 81 0.45 11.61 -7.91
N VAL A 82 1.50 10.76 -7.95
CA VAL A 82 1.44 9.41 -7.40
C VAL A 82 1.06 9.43 -5.93
N LYS A 83 1.69 10.30 -5.13
CA LYS A 83 1.40 10.44 -3.69
C LYS A 83 -0.05 10.88 -3.41
N MET A 84 -0.62 11.76 -4.24
CA MET A 84 -2.03 12.15 -4.12
C MET A 84 -2.96 11.03 -4.58
N SER A 85 -2.63 10.37 -5.69
CA SER A 85 -3.43 9.29 -6.27
C SER A 85 -3.51 8.07 -5.37
N ASP A 86 -2.41 7.74 -4.69
CA ASP A 86 -2.37 6.65 -3.71
C ASP A 86 -3.42 6.84 -2.62
N LYS A 87 -3.53 8.07 -2.08
CA LYS A 87 -4.54 8.40 -1.06
C LYS A 87 -5.98 8.28 -1.56
N ILE A 88 -6.22 8.63 -2.83
CA ILE A 88 -7.55 8.58 -3.44
C ILE A 88 -7.98 7.16 -3.76
N ALA A 89 -7.04 6.33 -4.21
CA ALA A 89 -7.31 5.04 -4.83
C ALA A 89 -8.04 4.05 -3.91
N TYR A 90 -7.74 4.06 -2.61
CA TYR A 90 -8.35 3.11 -1.67
C TYR A 90 -9.64 3.61 -1.00
N LEU A 91 -9.95 4.93 -1.05
CA LEU A 91 -11.06 5.53 -0.29
C LEU A 91 -12.40 4.82 -0.48
N ALA A 92 -12.84 4.68 -1.72
CA ALA A 92 -14.12 4.04 -2.03
C ALA A 92 -13.96 2.54 -2.31
N ARG A 93 -12.79 2.11 -2.74
CA ARG A 93 -12.50 0.70 -2.98
C ARG A 93 -12.68 -0.13 -1.73
N ASP A 94 -12.15 0.34 -0.61
CA ASP A 94 -12.28 -0.35 0.67
C ASP A 94 -13.73 -0.39 1.16
N ILE A 95 -14.55 0.63 0.85
CA ILE A 95 -15.99 0.63 1.13
C ILE A 95 -16.72 -0.45 0.32
N GLU A 96 -16.43 -0.54 -0.99
CA GLU A 96 -17.01 -1.59 -1.85
C GLU A 96 -16.65 -3.00 -1.38
N ASP A 97 -15.37 -3.21 -1.05
CA ASP A 97 -14.89 -4.49 -0.56
C ASP A 97 -15.48 -4.82 0.83
N ALA A 98 -15.60 -3.84 1.71
CA ALA A 98 -16.22 -4.02 3.03
C ALA A 98 -17.72 -4.36 2.94
N LEU A 99 -18.46 -3.75 2.00
CA LEU A 99 -19.84 -4.12 1.70
C LEU A 99 -19.93 -5.56 1.21
N ARG A 100 -19.10 -5.93 0.23
CA ARG A 100 -19.07 -7.28 -0.35
C ARG A 100 -18.75 -8.36 0.70
N LEU A 101 -17.90 -8.04 1.68
CA LEU A 101 -17.51 -8.93 2.77
C LEU A 101 -18.45 -8.86 3.98
N ASN A 102 -19.54 -8.09 3.89
CA ASN A 102 -20.47 -7.87 4.99
C ASN A 102 -19.77 -7.36 6.28
N ILE A 103 -18.77 -6.50 6.12
CA ILE A 103 -18.09 -5.78 7.20
C ILE A 103 -18.92 -4.56 7.60
N ILE A 104 -19.44 -3.86 6.60
CA ILE A 104 -20.39 -2.74 6.74
C ILE A 104 -21.68 -3.07 6.00
N ASP A 105 -22.75 -2.31 6.28
CA ASP A 105 -24.04 -2.45 5.61
C ASP A 105 -24.37 -1.22 4.73
N GLU A 106 -25.39 -1.38 3.87
CA GLU A 106 -25.84 -0.32 2.97
C GLU A 106 -26.33 0.93 3.72
N LYS A 107 -26.86 0.79 4.95
CA LYS A 107 -27.34 1.93 5.74
C LYS A 107 -26.16 2.81 6.18
N GLN A 108 -25.04 2.20 6.54
CA GLN A 108 -23.82 2.93 6.91
C GLN A 108 -23.28 3.71 5.70
N VAL A 109 -23.27 3.12 4.50
CA VAL A 109 -22.83 3.78 3.27
C VAL A 109 -23.80 4.90 2.86
N GLU A 110 -25.11 4.67 2.99
CA GLU A 110 -26.13 5.71 2.72
C GLU A 110 -26.01 6.89 3.70
N GLN A 111 -25.66 6.61 4.96
CA GLN A 111 -25.38 7.66 5.94
C GLN A 111 -24.13 8.45 5.56
N LEU A 112 -23.03 7.78 5.17
CA LEU A 112 -21.82 8.44 4.68
C LEU A 112 -22.13 9.32 3.46
N LYS A 113 -22.93 8.81 2.49
CA LYS A 113 -23.34 9.56 1.31
C LYS A 113 -24.07 10.85 1.69
N LYS A 114 -25.00 10.79 2.63
CA LYS A 114 -25.69 12.00 3.12
C LYS A 114 -24.71 13.00 3.73
N GLU A 115 -23.77 12.53 4.53
CA GLU A 115 -22.79 13.37 5.21
C GLU A 115 -21.85 14.07 4.22
N ILE A 116 -21.34 13.37 3.18
CA ILE A 116 -20.50 14.00 2.16
C ILE A 116 -21.30 14.95 1.25
N ASN A 117 -22.57 14.66 0.95
CA ASN A 117 -23.45 15.56 0.20
C ASN A 117 -23.79 16.84 0.96
N MET A 118 -23.61 16.90 2.28
CA MET A 118 -23.72 18.13 3.06
C MET A 118 -22.45 18.99 2.98
N ILE A 119 -21.31 18.37 2.67
CA ILE A 119 -20.00 19.03 2.59
C ILE A 119 -19.76 19.51 1.16
N SER A 120 -20.11 18.68 0.18
CA SER A 120 -19.78 18.86 -1.23
C SER A 120 -20.90 19.58 -1.99
N SER A 121 -20.50 20.48 -2.85
CA SER A 121 -21.38 21.07 -3.88
C SER A 121 -21.69 20.08 -5.02
N TYR A 122 -20.82 19.06 -5.20
CA TYR A 122 -21.09 17.94 -6.08
C TYR A 122 -22.04 16.96 -5.40
N HIS A 123 -23.10 16.57 -6.11
CA HIS A 123 -24.09 15.60 -5.59
C HIS A 123 -23.67 14.17 -5.93
N PHE A 124 -23.38 13.38 -4.90
CA PHE A 124 -23.07 11.95 -5.05
C PHE A 124 -24.37 11.13 -5.02
N ASP A 125 -24.73 10.54 -6.15
CA ASP A 125 -25.85 9.60 -6.24
C ASP A 125 -25.51 8.26 -5.57
N ALA A 126 -24.25 7.83 -5.66
CA ALA A 126 -23.74 6.63 -5.04
C ALA A 126 -22.28 6.79 -4.57
N ILE A 127 -21.92 6.03 -3.55
CA ILE A 127 -20.53 5.87 -3.11
C ILE A 127 -20.00 4.60 -3.75
N ASN A 128 -19.27 4.77 -4.84
CA ASN A 128 -18.54 3.69 -5.52
C ASN A 128 -17.19 4.21 -6.02
N ASN A 129 -16.28 3.29 -6.32
CA ASN A 129 -14.92 3.62 -6.70
C ASN A 129 -14.87 4.54 -7.92
N GLY A 130 -15.66 4.27 -8.95
CA GLY A 130 -15.69 5.09 -10.17
C GLY A 130 -16.10 6.53 -9.92
N THR A 131 -17.21 6.75 -9.20
CA THR A 131 -17.72 8.09 -8.87
C THR A 131 -16.74 8.88 -8.01
N ILE A 132 -16.19 8.26 -6.97
CA ILE A 132 -15.28 8.93 -6.03
C ILE A 132 -13.94 9.26 -6.68
N VAL A 133 -13.35 8.32 -7.40
CA VAL A 133 -12.07 8.56 -8.11
C VAL A 133 -12.25 9.66 -9.15
N ASN A 134 -13.34 9.63 -9.95
CA ASN A 134 -13.63 10.68 -10.93
C ASN A 134 -13.79 12.07 -10.30
N TYR A 135 -14.51 12.16 -9.19
CA TYR A 135 -14.68 13.41 -8.43
C TYR A 135 -13.31 13.99 -8.03
N PHE A 136 -12.46 13.19 -7.41
CA PHE A 136 -11.16 13.66 -6.96
C PHE A 136 -10.20 13.98 -8.11
N ILE A 137 -10.22 13.21 -9.21
CA ILE A 137 -9.41 13.52 -10.40
C ILE A 137 -9.78 14.90 -10.96
N LEU A 138 -11.07 15.17 -11.13
CA LEU A 138 -11.53 16.45 -11.66
C LEU A 138 -11.17 17.59 -10.71
N ASP A 139 -11.34 17.41 -9.40
CA ASP A 139 -11.00 18.41 -8.40
C ASP A 139 -9.49 18.71 -8.38
N VAL A 140 -8.64 17.69 -8.37
CA VAL A 140 -7.18 17.85 -8.44
C VAL A 140 -6.76 18.59 -9.71
N CYS A 141 -7.32 18.21 -10.87
CA CYS A 141 -7.00 18.87 -12.13
C CYS A 141 -7.40 20.37 -12.14
N GLN A 142 -8.51 20.72 -11.50
CA GLN A 142 -8.99 22.10 -11.44
C GLN A 142 -8.24 22.98 -10.42
N ASN A 143 -7.74 22.38 -9.34
CA ASN A 143 -7.18 23.13 -8.22
C ASN A 143 -5.64 23.12 -8.17
N SER A 144 -4.98 22.25 -8.93
CA SER A 144 -3.51 22.16 -8.97
C SER A 144 -2.90 23.28 -9.83
N SER A 145 -1.75 23.78 -9.39
CA SER A 145 -0.94 24.75 -10.15
C SER A 145 0.51 24.68 -9.68
N LEU A 146 1.42 25.32 -10.43
CA LEU A 146 2.85 25.40 -10.03
C LEU A 146 3.03 26.09 -8.67
N GLU A 147 2.13 27.02 -8.32
CA GLU A 147 2.18 27.73 -7.04
C GLU A 147 1.59 26.92 -5.89
N LYS A 148 0.46 26.23 -6.13
CA LYS A 148 -0.28 25.46 -5.12
C LYS A 148 0.23 24.03 -4.97
N GLY A 149 0.91 23.48 -5.97
CA GLY A 149 1.25 22.07 -6.05
C GLY A 149 0.10 21.21 -6.56
N ILE A 150 0.20 19.93 -6.39
CA ILE A 150 -0.88 18.98 -6.61
C ILE A 150 -1.86 19.15 -5.44
N CYS A 151 -3.04 19.68 -5.70
CA CYS A 151 -3.87 20.28 -4.67
C CYS A 151 -5.36 19.88 -4.83
N LEU A 152 -6.01 19.58 -3.72
CA LEU A 152 -7.46 19.47 -3.59
C LEU A 152 -8.07 20.83 -3.24
N SER A 153 -9.32 21.06 -3.60
CA SER A 153 -10.13 22.13 -3.03
C SER A 153 -10.36 21.91 -1.51
N ASP A 154 -10.80 22.94 -0.80
CA ASP A 154 -11.16 22.80 0.61
C ASP A 154 -12.29 21.78 0.79
N GLU A 155 -13.27 21.83 -0.09
CA GLU A 155 -14.42 20.95 -0.11
C GLU A 155 -14.00 19.47 -0.33
N ALA A 156 -13.24 19.19 -1.38
CA ALA A 156 -12.76 17.84 -1.67
C ALA A 156 -11.87 17.29 -0.55
N PHE A 157 -11.06 18.14 0.06
CA PHE A 157 -10.24 17.73 1.20
C PHE A 157 -11.07 17.36 2.42
N GLU A 158 -12.17 18.07 2.71
CA GLU A 158 -13.10 17.68 3.77
C GLU A 158 -13.86 16.39 3.45
N VAL A 159 -14.28 16.18 2.20
CA VAL A 159 -14.85 14.91 1.73
C VAL A 159 -13.87 13.76 1.93
N MET A 160 -12.60 13.94 1.54
CA MET A 160 -11.54 12.94 1.74
C MET A 160 -11.38 12.58 3.22
N LYS A 161 -11.25 13.57 4.09
CA LYS A 161 -11.12 13.35 5.54
C LYS A 161 -12.32 12.60 6.12
N LYS A 162 -13.53 12.92 5.64
CA LYS A 162 -14.74 12.25 6.07
C LYS A 162 -14.75 10.78 5.68
N MET A 163 -14.38 10.48 4.44
CA MET A 163 -14.27 9.09 3.95
C MET A 163 -13.18 8.31 4.69
N MET A 164 -12.00 8.91 4.89
CA MET A 164 -10.93 8.28 5.68
C MET A 164 -11.40 7.96 7.10
N SER A 165 -12.03 8.93 7.77
CA SER A 165 -12.56 8.72 9.13
C SER A 165 -13.59 7.60 9.19
N PHE A 166 -14.46 7.51 8.17
CA PHE A 166 -15.42 6.42 8.04
C PHE A 166 -14.72 5.06 7.90
N ASN A 167 -13.73 4.95 7.01
CA ASN A 167 -12.97 3.72 6.78
C ASN A 167 -12.23 3.28 8.06
N TYR A 168 -11.55 4.21 8.73
CA TYR A 168 -10.88 3.91 10.00
C TYR A 168 -11.84 3.35 11.04
N LYS A 169 -12.97 4.02 11.25
CA LYS A 169 -13.92 3.65 12.29
C LYS A 169 -14.70 2.38 11.98
N ASN A 170 -15.12 2.18 10.73
CA ASN A 170 -16.09 1.14 10.39
C ASN A 170 -15.46 -0.06 9.66
N ILE A 171 -14.22 0.07 9.19
CA ILE A 171 -13.53 -0.99 8.45
C ILE A 171 -12.26 -1.42 9.19
N TYR A 172 -11.28 -0.51 9.41
CA TYR A 172 -9.95 -0.93 9.86
C TYR A 172 -9.85 -1.23 11.35
N LEU A 173 -10.59 -0.51 12.21
CA LEU A 173 -10.49 -0.62 13.67
C LEU A 173 -11.62 -1.44 14.30
N ILE A 174 -12.22 -2.37 13.58
CA ILE A 174 -13.27 -3.25 14.12
C ILE A 174 -12.66 -4.56 14.63
N ASP A 175 -13.23 -5.13 15.68
CA ASP A 175 -12.77 -6.37 16.34
C ASP A 175 -12.62 -7.54 15.35
N ARG A 176 -13.51 -7.63 14.35
CA ARG A 176 -13.47 -8.68 13.32
C ARG A 176 -12.18 -8.63 12.50
N ILE A 177 -11.67 -7.44 12.18
CA ILE A 177 -10.41 -7.25 11.46
C ILE A 177 -9.23 -7.60 12.36
N GLU A 178 -9.27 -7.22 13.63
CA GLU A 178 -8.23 -7.57 14.61
C GLU A 178 -8.07 -9.09 14.75
N VAL A 179 -9.17 -9.81 14.92
CA VAL A 179 -9.16 -11.30 14.98
C VAL A 179 -8.56 -11.90 13.71
N HIS A 180 -8.95 -11.39 12.53
CA HIS A 180 -8.41 -11.86 11.26
C HIS A 180 -6.91 -11.57 11.15
N THR A 181 -6.47 -10.36 11.54
CA THR A 181 -5.05 -9.97 11.53
C THR A 181 -4.22 -10.89 12.42
N ASN A 182 -4.67 -11.19 13.63
CA ASN A 182 -4.02 -12.10 14.55
C ASN A 182 -3.90 -13.53 13.97
N TYR A 183 -4.94 -13.99 13.29
CA TYR A 183 -4.92 -15.28 12.59
C TYR A 183 -3.92 -15.31 11.44
N VAL A 184 -3.89 -14.27 10.61
CA VAL A 184 -2.90 -14.13 9.51
C VAL A 184 -1.48 -14.09 10.07
N GLN A 185 -1.23 -13.33 11.14
CA GLN A 185 0.07 -13.28 11.80
C GLN A 185 0.51 -14.65 12.29
N LEU A 186 -0.40 -15.43 12.87
CA LEU A 186 -0.11 -16.80 13.32
C LEU A 186 0.32 -17.68 12.15
N ILE A 187 -0.42 -17.63 11.03
CA ILE A 187 -0.10 -18.40 9.81
C ILE A 187 1.27 -17.99 9.27
N LEU A 188 1.50 -16.69 9.06
CA LEU A 188 2.75 -16.18 8.50
C LEU A 188 3.95 -16.53 9.37
N ASN A 189 3.82 -16.36 10.69
CA ASN A 189 4.86 -16.76 11.64
C ASN A 189 5.14 -18.27 11.60
N SER A 190 4.09 -19.08 11.48
CA SER A 190 4.25 -20.53 11.39
C SER A 190 4.97 -20.96 10.11
N ILE A 191 4.60 -20.36 8.97
CA ILE A 191 5.27 -20.58 7.68
C ILE A 191 6.72 -20.13 7.76
N PHE A 192 6.98 -18.93 8.29
CA PHE A 192 8.34 -18.41 8.43
C PHE A 192 9.22 -19.31 9.29
N GLN A 193 8.74 -19.73 10.46
CA GLN A 193 9.46 -20.64 11.35
C GLN A 193 9.70 -21.99 10.71
N PHE A 194 8.73 -22.51 9.96
CA PHE A 194 8.89 -23.74 9.19
C PHE A 194 10.01 -23.60 8.16
N LEU A 195 9.99 -22.58 7.34
CA LEU A 195 11.04 -22.33 6.31
C LEU A 195 12.43 -22.10 6.95
N TYR A 196 12.47 -21.32 8.02
CA TYR A 196 13.71 -21.02 8.75
C TYR A 196 14.35 -22.30 9.35
N LYS A 197 13.54 -23.24 9.84
CA LYS A 197 14.02 -24.55 10.27
C LYS A 197 14.77 -25.27 9.14
N TYR A 198 14.20 -25.29 7.93
CA TYR A 198 14.84 -25.97 6.80
C TYR A 198 16.05 -25.23 6.24
N GLU A 199 16.06 -23.92 6.31
CA GLU A 199 17.26 -23.13 6.00
C GLU A 199 18.41 -23.49 6.96
N THR A 200 18.14 -23.62 8.24
CA THR A 200 19.12 -24.03 9.25
C THR A 200 19.62 -25.44 8.98
N ILE A 201 18.76 -26.40 8.74
CA ILE A 201 19.12 -27.79 8.39
C ILE A 201 19.95 -27.82 7.12
N ALA A 202 19.57 -27.04 6.11
CA ALA A 202 20.29 -26.97 4.85
C ALA A 202 21.73 -26.45 5.04
N LYS A 203 21.89 -25.39 5.84
CA LYS A 203 23.21 -24.84 6.19
C LYS A 203 24.06 -25.82 6.97
N GLU A 204 23.50 -26.51 7.96
CA GLU A 204 24.23 -27.49 8.79
C GLU A 204 24.67 -28.71 7.99
N ASN A 205 23.89 -29.17 7.02
CA ASN A 205 24.18 -30.33 6.20
C ASN A 205 24.85 -30.00 4.85
N GLN A 206 25.11 -28.72 4.56
CA GLN A 206 25.69 -28.24 3.29
C GLN A 206 24.86 -28.66 2.04
N ILE A 207 23.55 -28.74 2.18
CA ILE A 207 22.59 -29.04 1.11
C ILE A 207 21.70 -27.80 0.85
N ASN A 208 20.95 -27.82 -0.25
CA ASN A 208 19.99 -26.74 -0.48
C ASN A 208 18.68 -26.98 0.30
N VAL A 209 17.88 -25.91 0.48
CA VAL A 209 16.63 -25.96 1.25
C VAL A 209 15.61 -26.96 0.67
N ILE A 210 15.57 -27.11 -0.67
CA ILE A 210 14.67 -28.06 -1.35
C ILE A 210 15.06 -29.50 -1.03
N GLU A 211 16.35 -29.81 -0.95
CA GLU A 211 16.83 -31.13 -0.55
C GLU A 211 16.49 -31.43 0.90
N ALA A 212 16.70 -30.47 1.82
CA ALA A 212 16.30 -30.62 3.22
C ALA A 212 14.80 -30.90 3.39
N LEU A 213 13.95 -30.21 2.63
CA LEU A 213 12.50 -30.43 2.60
C LEU A 213 12.16 -31.85 2.08
N LYS A 214 12.81 -32.29 0.99
CA LYS A 214 12.57 -33.62 0.40
C LYS A 214 12.98 -34.77 1.33
N GLU A 215 14.07 -34.60 2.06
CA GLU A 215 14.53 -35.60 3.03
C GLU A 215 13.55 -35.76 4.20
N ASP A 216 13.01 -34.62 4.69
CA ASP A 216 12.01 -34.64 5.77
C ASP A 216 10.67 -35.25 5.30
N GLN A 217 10.21 -34.96 4.07
CA GLN A 217 9.04 -35.56 3.48
C GLN A 217 9.13 -37.07 3.33
N LYS A 218 10.33 -37.62 3.10
CA LYS A 218 10.55 -39.08 3.07
C LYS A 218 10.37 -39.70 4.44
N LYS A 219 10.75 -38.98 5.51
CA LYS A 219 10.61 -39.45 6.89
C LYS A 219 9.15 -39.35 7.40
N TYR A 220 8.44 -38.30 6.96
CA TYR A 220 7.07 -37.97 7.38
C TYR A 220 6.19 -37.73 6.16
N PRO A 221 5.73 -38.80 5.45
CA PRO A 221 4.88 -38.63 4.30
C PRO A 221 3.58 -37.91 4.70
N ILE A 222 3.40 -36.69 4.23
CA ILE A 222 2.15 -35.94 4.40
C ILE A 222 1.16 -36.54 3.41
N THR A 223 0.23 -37.34 3.90
CA THR A 223 -0.90 -37.80 3.10
C THR A 223 -1.89 -36.63 3.05
N ILE A 224 -1.90 -35.87 1.96
CA ILE A 224 -2.97 -34.92 1.68
C ILE A 224 -4.18 -35.76 1.29
N GLN A 225 -5.05 -36.06 2.26
CA GLN A 225 -6.40 -36.52 1.96
C GLN A 225 -7.13 -35.32 1.33
N GLY A 226 -7.43 -35.42 0.05
CA GLY A 226 -8.22 -34.40 -0.66
C GLY A 226 -9.58 -34.25 0.01
N TYR A 227 -9.96 -32.99 0.22
CA TYR A 227 -11.35 -32.60 0.48
C TYR A 227 -12.08 -32.48 -0.85
#